data_a570ef0fed00c82552cf4506bd97c80f
#
_entry.id   a570ef0fed00c82552cf4506bd97c80f
#
_cell.length_a   1.000
_cell.length_b   1.000
_cell.length_c   1.000
_cell.angle_alpha   90.00
_cell.angle_beta   90.00
_cell.angle_gamma   90.00
#
_symmetry.space_group_name_H-M   'P 1'
#
loop_
_entity.id
_entity.type
_entity.pdbx_description
1 polymer ?
#
loop_
_entity_poly.entity_id
_entity_poly.type
_entity_poly.pdbx_seq_one_letter_code
_entity_poly.pdbx_strand_id
1 'polypeptide(L)'
;MRLERVYSFMNKKLKYYDLFSFLKVGFVVFVLVLSFFGTLYYKKTSERDNYNRIVSQFTQSSVSEVINKIDRGEHFYLFIGVSSCPDCQSFAKKLEVNLQDKGIDSKTVYYVGFDSVDDFRGFSDADFERLTEGSEGVPIFRSVSNRQLNKEYIEPGDLGSYLVGK
;
A
#
# COMPACT_ATOMS: atom_id res chain seq x y z
N MET A 1 71.95 -5.02 -14.06
CA MET A 1 71.07 -6.24 -14.04
C MET A 1 70.37 -6.51 -12.73
N ARG A 2 70.82 -6.06 -11.59
CA ARG A 2 70.15 -6.32 -10.28
C ARG A 2 69.05 -5.30 -9.90
N LEU A 3 69.21 -4.08 -10.28
CA LEU A 3 68.31 -2.95 -9.95
C LEU A 3 66.94 -3.01 -10.74
N GLU A 4 66.93 -3.43 -11.96
CA GLU A 4 65.71 -3.57 -12.76
C GLU A 4 64.75 -4.62 -12.25
N ARG A 5 65.29 -5.71 -11.70
CA ARG A 5 64.42 -6.77 -11.07
C ARG A 5 63.78 -6.31 -9.79
N VAL A 6 64.44 -5.49 -8.99
CA VAL A 6 63.87 -4.92 -7.77
C VAL A 6 62.74 -3.94 -8.09
N TYR A 7 62.95 -3.07 -9.10
CA TYR A 7 61.92 -2.10 -9.57
C TYR A 7 60.69 -2.80 -10.13
N SER A 8 60.86 -3.86 -10.92
CA SER A 8 59.75 -4.66 -11.44
C SER A 8 58.97 -5.39 -10.35
N PHE A 9 59.64 -5.85 -9.30
CA PHE A 9 59.00 -6.54 -8.16
C PHE A 9 58.24 -5.55 -7.28
N MET A 10 58.78 -4.38 -7.02
CA MET A 10 58.10 -3.32 -6.25
C MET A 10 56.88 -2.78 -7.02
N ASN A 11 56.97 -2.56 -8.30
CA ASN A 11 55.85 -2.08 -9.11
C ASN A 11 54.71 -3.11 -9.22
N LYS A 12 55.00 -4.41 -9.24
CA LYS A 12 54.00 -5.48 -9.16
C LYS A 12 53.33 -5.51 -7.81
N LYS A 13 54.05 -5.34 -6.70
CA LYS A 13 53.48 -5.31 -5.35
C LYS A 13 52.58 -4.09 -5.14
N LEU A 14 53.00 -2.89 -5.57
CA LEU A 14 52.18 -1.67 -5.51
C LEU A 14 50.88 -1.83 -6.28
N LYS A 15 50.93 -2.35 -7.49
CA LYS A 15 49.73 -2.61 -8.30
C LYS A 15 48.79 -3.63 -7.69
N TYR A 16 49.29 -4.59 -6.91
CA TYR A 16 48.48 -5.59 -6.18
C TYR A 16 47.80 -5.00 -4.93
N TYR A 17 48.47 -4.09 -4.23
CA TYR A 17 47.88 -3.37 -3.09
C TYR A 17 46.78 -2.41 -3.51
N ASP A 18 46.95 -1.69 -4.63
CA ASP A 18 45.92 -0.83 -5.18
C ASP A 18 44.67 -1.62 -5.60
N LEU A 19 44.84 -2.74 -6.33
CA LEU A 19 43.74 -3.58 -6.76
C LEU A 19 42.96 -4.19 -5.57
N PHE A 20 43.68 -4.58 -4.51
CA PHE A 20 43.05 -5.14 -3.31
C PHE A 20 42.31 -4.08 -2.48
N SER A 21 42.77 -2.85 -2.46
CA SER A 21 42.08 -1.71 -1.86
C SER A 21 40.80 -1.37 -2.63
N PHE A 22 40.85 -1.33 -3.95
CA PHE A 22 39.66 -1.13 -4.79
C PHE A 22 38.62 -2.22 -4.60
N LEU A 23 39.04 -3.48 -4.49
CA LEU A 23 38.14 -4.61 -4.21
C LEU A 23 37.46 -4.48 -2.85
N LYS A 24 38.18 -4.06 -1.82
CA LYS A 24 37.61 -3.82 -0.48
C LYS A 24 36.56 -2.72 -0.49
N VAL A 25 36.88 -1.57 -1.12
CA VAL A 25 35.94 -0.45 -1.24
C VAL A 25 34.72 -0.85 -2.07
N GLY A 26 34.93 -1.54 -3.19
CA GLY A 26 33.84 -2.06 -4.03
C GLY A 26 32.92 -3.01 -3.27
N PHE A 27 33.49 -3.90 -2.44
CA PHE A 27 32.71 -4.82 -1.62
C PHE A 27 31.87 -4.09 -0.55
N VAL A 28 32.45 -3.08 0.14
CA VAL A 28 31.71 -2.26 1.11
C VAL A 28 30.56 -1.53 0.44
N VAL A 29 30.81 -0.89 -0.70
CA VAL A 29 29.76 -0.20 -1.48
C VAL A 29 28.66 -1.17 -1.90
N PHE A 30 29.03 -2.35 -2.37
CA PHE A 30 28.07 -3.39 -2.76
C PHE A 30 27.18 -3.85 -1.58
N VAL A 31 27.75 -4.06 -0.40
CA VAL A 31 26.99 -4.42 0.80
C VAL A 31 26.04 -3.28 1.22
N LEU A 32 26.48 -2.02 1.14
CA LEU A 32 25.63 -0.86 1.44
C LEU A 32 24.45 -0.75 0.47
N VAL A 33 24.70 -0.97 -0.83
CA VAL A 33 23.64 -0.97 -1.85
C VAL A 33 22.65 -2.10 -1.60
N LEU A 34 23.11 -3.31 -1.33
CA LEU A 34 22.22 -4.44 -1.01
C LEU A 34 21.40 -4.18 0.25
N SER A 35 22.00 -3.61 1.29
CA SER A 35 21.30 -3.26 2.54
C SER A 35 20.23 -2.20 2.27
N PHE A 36 20.53 -1.20 1.47
CA PHE A 36 19.58 -0.15 1.10
C PHE A 36 18.37 -0.71 0.32
N PHE A 37 18.62 -1.50 -0.72
CA PHE A 37 17.53 -2.14 -1.47
C PHE A 37 16.76 -3.16 -0.62
N GLY A 38 17.44 -3.90 0.24
CA GLY A 38 16.81 -4.82 1.17
C GLY A 38 15.84 -4.12 2.13
N THR A 39 16.21 -2.96 2.68
CA THR A 39 15.32 -2.19 3.56
C THR A 39 14.11 -1.61 2.83
N LEU A 40 14.28 -1.12 1.60
CA LEU A 40 13.18 -0.63 0.79
C LEU A 40 12.18 -1.75 0.45
N TYR A 41 12.69 -2.90 0.04
CA TYR A 41 11.86 -4.07 -0.26
C TYR A 41 11.08 -4.54 0.96
N TYR A 42 11.77 -4.68 2.11
CA TYR A 42 11.16 -5.08 3.38
C TYR A 42 10.05 -4.11 3.82
N LYS A 43 10.29 -2.81 3.73
CA LYS A 43 9.29 -1.79 4.06
C LYS A 43 8.04 -1.91 3.19
N LYS A 44 8.21 -2.05 1.87
CA LYS A 44 7.09 -2.19 0.93
C LYS A 44 6.25 -3.43 1.22
N THR A 45 6.88 -4.57 1.52
CA THR A 45 6.19 -5.81 1.85
C THR A 45 5.43 -5.69 3.18
N SER A 46 6.08 -5.12 4.20
CA SER A 46 5.46 -4.90 5.52
C SER A 46 4.23 -3.99 5.48
N GLU A 47 4.24 -2.94 4.65
CA GLU A 47 3.08 -2.07 4.48
C GLU A 47 1.89 -2.80 3.83
N ARG A 48 2.15 -3.61 2.81
CA ARG A 48 1.14 -4.43 2.14
C ARG A 48 0.57 -5.50 3.09
N ASP A 49 1.42 -6.16 3.86
CA ASP A 49 0.99 -7.18 4.83
C ASP A 49 0.11 -6.58 5.92
N ASN A 50 0.48 -5.40 6.42
CA ASN A 50 -0.33 -4.68 7.39
C ASN A 50 -1.68 -4.23 6.80
N TYR A 51 -1.70 -3.74 5.56
CA TYR A 51 -2.94 -3.44 4.86
C TYR A 51 -3.85 -4.66 4.77
N ASN A 52 -3.32 -5.79 4.30
CA ASN A 52 -4.07 -7.04 4.17
C ASN A 52 -4.62 -7.51 5.52
N ARG A 53 -3.84 -7.38 6.60
CA ARG A 53 -4.30 -7.66 7.97
C ARG A 53 -5.49 -6.78 8.37
N ILE A 54 -5.43 -5.48 8.07
CA ILE A 54 -6.50 -4.55 8.42
C ILE A 54 -7.76 -4.88 7.63
N VAL A 55 -7.67 -4.97 6.31
CA VAL A 55 -8.85 -5.21 5.46
C VAL A 55 -9.46 -6.60 5.68
N SER A 56 -8.70 -7.57 6.17
CA SER A 56 -9.23 -8.89 6.54
C SER A 56 -10.21 -8.84 7.73
N GLN A 57 -10.19 -7.77 8.52
CA GLN A 57 -11.15 -7.55 9.60
C GLN A 57 -12.50 -7.04 9.07
N PHE A 58 -12.53 -6.46 7.88
CA PHE A 58 -13.74 -5.96 7.23
C PHE A 58 -14.56 -7.11 6.62
N THR A 59 -15.79 -6.84 6.25
CA THR A 59 -16.61 -7.79 5.51
C THR A 59 -16.20 -7.78 4.04
N GLN A 60 -15.58 -8.88 3.59
CA GLN A 60 -15.18 -9.03 2.18
C GLN A 60 -16.43 -9.16 1.32
N SER A 61 -16.50 -8.42 0.23
CA SER A 61 -17.68 -8.39 -0.63
C SER A 61 -17.34 -8.18 -2.09
N SER A 62 -18.17 -8.71 -2.96
CA SER A 62 -18.15 -8.40 -4.38
C SER A 62 -18.95 -7.12 -4.68
N VAL A 63 -18.73 -6.53 -5.86
CA VAL A 63 -19.49 -5.37 -6.35
C VAL A 63 -21.00 -5.69 -6.33
N SER A 64 -21.39 -6.83 -6.86
CA SER A 64 -22.80 -7.24 -6.94
C SER A 64 -23.45 -7.42 -5.56
N GLU A 65 -22.72 -7.94 -4.57
CA GLU A 65 -23.23 -8.03 -3.19
C GLU A 65 -23.47 -6.67 -2.57
N VAL A 66 -22.54 -5.74 -2.78
CA VAL A 66 -22.66 -4.36 -2.29
C VAL A 66 -23.88 -3.67 -2.92
N ILE A 67 -24.08 -3.79 -4.24
CA ILE A 67 -25.24 -3.23 -4.92
C ILE A 67 -26.55 -3.83 -4.40
N ASN A 68 -26.62 -5.13 -4.24
CA ASN A 68 -27.79 -5.80 -3.65
C ASN A 68 -28.15 -5.28 -2.25
N LYS A 69 -27.13 -4.96 -1.44
CA LYS A 69 -27.34 -4.38 -0.10
C LYS A 69 -27.82 -2.94 -0.16
N ILE A 70 -27.30 -2.15 -1.09
CA ILE A 70 -27.75 -0.78 -1.36
C ILE A 70 -29.26 -0.82 -1.74
N ASP A 71 -29.63 -1.68 -2.65
CA ASP A 71 -30.99 -1.79 -3.16
C ASP A 71 -31.99 -2.29 -2.09
N ARG A 72 -31.52 -3.06 -1.11
CA ARG A 72 -32.30 -3.44 0.08
C ARG A 72 -32.39 -2.33 1.13
N GLY A 73 -31.63 -1.24 1.00
CA GLY A 73 -31.63 -0.13 1.94
C GLY A 73 -30.85 -0.39 3.23
N GLU A 74 -29.90 -1.33 3.20
CA GLU A 74 -29.05 -1.63 4.36
C GLU A 74 -28.13 -0.46 4.70
N HIS A 75 -27.76 -0.34 5.98
CA HIS A 75 -26.83 0.67 6.47
C HIS A 75 -25.46 0.06 6.71
N PHE A 76 -24.44 0.57 6.01
CA PHE A 76 -23.04 0.10 6.16
C PHE A 76 -22.06 1.14 5.63
N TYR A 77 -20.77 0.89 5.83
CA TYR A 77 -19.69 1.62 5.19
C TYR A 77 -19.11 0.80 4.03
N LEU A 78 -18.82 1.46 2.92
CA LEU A 78 -18.15 0.86 1.77
C LEU A 78 -16.72 1.38 1.69
N PHE A 79 -15.76 0.45 1.64
CA PHE A 79 -14.36 0.75 1.36
C PHE A 79 -13.92 0.02 0.09
N ILE A 80 -13.50 0.79 -0.93
CA ILE A 80 -12.88 0.24 -2.15
C ILE A 80 -11.42 0.61 -2.13
N GLY A 81 -10.55 -0.37 -2.25
CA GLY A 81 -9.12 -0.15 -2.14
C GLY A 81 -8.27 -1.15 -2.92
N VAL A 82 -7.01 -0.77 -3.13
CA VAL A 82 -6.01 -1.55 -3.86
C VAL A 82 -4.83 -1.87 -2.94
N SER A 83 -4.46 -3.14 -2.85
CA SER A 83 -3.42 -3.60 -1.91
C SER A 83 -2.03 -3.02 -2.21
N SER A 84 -1.74 -2.73 -3.48
CA SER A 84 -0.47 -2.15 -3.93
C SER A 84 -0.42 -0.61 -3.87
N CYS A 85 -1.55 0.06 -3.55
CA CYS A 85 -1.67 1.51 -3.51
C CYS A 85 -1.22 2.08 -2.15
N PRO A 86 -0.20 2.95 -2.08
CA PRO A 86 0.27 3.53 -0.81
C PRO A 86 -0.79 4.36 -0.09
N ASP A 87 -1.64 5.08 -0.82
CA ASP A 87 -2.70 5.90 -0.26
C ASP A 87 -3.79 5.02 0.38
N CYS A 88 -4.14 3.90 -0.26
CA CYS A 88 -5.05 2.90 0.31
C CYS A 88 -4.49 2.28 1.61
N GLN A 89 -3.18 1.99 1.64
CA GLN A 89 -2.52 1.45 2.82
C GLN A 89 -2.53 2.46 3.98
N SER A 90 -2.25 3.73 3.68
CA SER A 90 -2.29 4.82 4.66
C SER A 90 -3.72 5.07 5.16
N PHE A 91 -4.70 5.05 4.25
CA PHE A 91 -6.10 5.22 4.59
C PHE A 91 -6.62 4.12 5.49
N ALA A 92 -6.36 2.85 5.16
CA ALA A 92 -6.81 1.70 5.95
C ALA A 92 -6.30 1.75 7.41
N LYS A 93 -5.05 2.19 7.63
CA LYS A 93 -4.50 2.40 8.98
C LYS A 93 -5.29 3.46 9.77
N LYS A 94 -5.59 4.58 9.13
CA LYS A 94 -6.38 5.65 9.75
C LYS A 94 -7.81 5.18 10.02
N LEU A 95 -8.40 4.43 9.09
CA LEU A 95 -9.74 3.87 9.24
C LEU A 95 -9.81 2.91 10.43
N GLU A 96 -8.85 1.97 10.54
CA GLU A 96 -8.77 1.04 11.68
C GLU A 96 -8.76 1.78 13.03
N VAL A 97 -7.89 2.80 13.17
CA VAL A 97 -7.81 3.59 14.40
C VAL A 97 -9.12 4.32 14.69
N ASN A 98 -9.72 4.97 13.70
CA ASN A 98 -10.97 5.70 13.88
C ASN A 98 -12.15 4.79 14.24
N LEU A 99 -12.25 3.59 13.64
CA LEU A 99 -13.27 2.61 13.99
C LEU A 99 -13.12 2.16 15.43
N GLN A 100 -11.89 1.88 15.88
CA GLN A 100 -11.58 1.50 17.26
C GLN A 100 -11.92 2.61 18.25
N ASP A 101 -11.49 3.84 17.98
CA ASP A 101 -11.73 5.00 18.85
C ASP A 101 -13.23 5.31 19.02
N LYS A 102 -14.03 5.00 18.00
CA LYS A 102 -15.49 5.22 18.00
C LYS A 102 -16.29 3.99 18.48
N GLY A 103 -15.62 2.87 18.74
CA GLY A 103 -16.29 1.62 19.09
C GLY A 103 -17.16 1.05 17.98
N ILE A 104 -16.82 1.33 16.70
CA ILE A 104 -17.56 0.83 15.54
C ILE A 104 -16.99 -0.53 15.14
N ASP A 105 -17.90 -1.52 14.99
CA ASP A 105 -17.50 -2.84 14.55
C ASP A 105 -16.94 -2.81 13.11
N SER A 106 -15.72 -3.29 12.92
CA SER A 106 -15.06 -3.40 11.62
C SER A 106 -15.91 -4.19 10.61
N LYS A 107 -16.78 -5.08 11.05
CA LYS A 107 -17.69 -5.86 10.19
C LYS A 107 -18.79 -5.01 9.53
N THR A 108 -19.01 -3.79 10.00
CA THR A 108 -19.91 -2.82 9.34
C THR A 108 -19.29 -2.19 8.09
N VAL A 109 -17.98 -2.39 7.86
CA VAL A 109 -17.26 -1.96 6.67
C VAL A 109 -17.25 -3.10 5.66
N TYR A 110 -17.88 -2.88 4.52
CA TYR A 110 -17.83 -3.78 3.36
C TYR A 110 -16.68 -3.39 2.46
N TYR A 111 -15.79 -4.34 2.20
CA TYR A 111 -14.55 -4.10 1.45
C TYR A 111 -14.59 -4.76 0.09
N VAL A 112 -14.37 -3.96 -0.95
CA VAL A 112 -14.13 -4.41 -2.32
C VAL A 112 -12.67 -4.15 -2.65
N GLY A 113 -11.89 -5.21 -2.77
CA GLY A 113 -10.43 -5.15 -2.92
C GLY A 113 -9.95 -5.51 -4.31
N PHE A 114 -8.87 -4.84 -4.72
CA PHE A 114 -8.12 -5.14 -5.93
C PHE A 114 -6.63 -5.34 -5.59
N ASP A 115 -5.94 -6.20 -6.32
CA ASP A 115 -4.52 -6.47 -6.10
C ASP A 115 -3.63 -5.36 -6.67
N SER A 116 -4.00 -4.83 -7.82
CA SER A 116 -3.26 -3.77 -8.51
C SER A 116 -4.16 -2.62 -8.96
N VAL A 117 -3.53 -1.46 -9.21
CA VAL A 117 -4.22 -0.30 -9.80
C VAL A 117 -4.71 -0.59 -11.20
N ASP A 118 -4.02 -1.47 -11.93
CA ASP A 118 -4.41 -1.85 -13.28
C ASP A 118 -5.67 -2.74 -13.27
N ASP A 119 -5.80 -3.64 -12.28
CA ASP A 119 -7.02 -4.43 -12.07
C ASP A 119 -8.21 -3.52 -11.74
N PHE A 120 -8.01 -2.52 -10.88
CA PHE A 120 -9.03 -1.53 -10.56
C PHE A 120 -9.47 -0.74 -11.80
N ARG A 121 -8.51 -0.24 -12.61
CA ARG A 121 -8.81 0.54 -13.81
C ARG A 121 -9.40 -0.29 -14.95
N GLY A 122 -9.01 -1.54 -15.03
CA GLY A 122 -9.52 -2.50 -16.04
C GLY A 122 -10.88 -3.08 -15.70
N PHE A 123 -11.36 -2.85 -14.47
CA PHE A 123 -12.66 -3.34 -14.03
C PHE A 123 -13.76 -2.42 -14.58
N SER A 124 -14.48 -2.90 -15.60
CA SER A 124 -15.58 -2.17 -16.26
C SER A 124 -16.87 -2.94 -16.07
N ASP A 125 -17.69 -2.47 -15.14
CA ASP A 125 -19.01 -3.00 -14.81
C ASP A 125 -19.91 -1.82 -14.45
N ALA A 126 -21.15 -1.79 -14.94
CA ALA A 126 -22.12 -0.71 -14.69
C ALA A 126 -22.40 -0.52 -13.18
N ASP A 127 -22.41 -1.62 -12.42
CA ASP A 127 -22.58 -1.59 -10.98
C ASP A 127 -21.35 -0.98 -10.29
N PHE A 128 -20.15 -1.25 -10.79
CA PHE A 128 -18.92 -0.66 -10.29
C PHE A 128 -18.83 0.84 -10.59
N GLU A 129 -19.23 1.26 -11.78
CA GLU A 129 -19.31 2.70 -12.14
C GLU A 129 -20.26 3.44 -11.20
N ARG A 130 -21.39 2.83 -10.83
CA ARG A 130 -22.31 3.36 -9.82
C ARG A 130 -21.66 3.52 -8.45
N LEU A 131 -20.83 2.56 -8.02
CA LEU A 131 -20.12 2.63 -6.73
C LEU A 131 -19.01 3.68 -6.70
N THR A 132 -18.40 3.96 -7.85
CA THR A 132 -17.24 4.86 -8.00
C THR A 132 -17.63 6.23 -8.54
N GLU A 133 -18.91 6.48 -8.82
CA GLU A 133 -19.40 7.76 -9.39
C GLU A 133 -18.86 8.97 -8.62
N GLY A 134 -18.21 9.88 -9.33
CA GLY A 134 -17.61 11.08 -8.77
C GLY A 134 -16.30 10.88 -8.04
N SER A 135 -15.70 9.69 -8.09
CA SER A 135 -14.36 9.42 -7.55
C SER A 135 -13.31 9.44 -8.66
N GLU A 136 -12.18 10.10 -8.40
CA GLU A 136 -11.07 10.17 -9.37
C GLU A 136 -10.08 8.99 -9.24
N GLY A 137 -10.24 8.16 -8.21
CA GLY A 137 -9.34 7.03 -7.94
C GLY A 137 -9.61 6.37 -6.60
N VAL A 138 -8.64 5.61 -6.11
CA VAL A 138 -8.68 4.93 -4.80
C VAL A 138 -7.72 5.60 -3.82
N PRO A 139 -8.00 5.54 -2.50
CA PRO A 139 -9.08 4.83 -1.80
C PRO A 139 -10.45 5.52 -1.93
N ILE A 140 -11.53 4.73 -1.98
CA ILE A 140 -12.90 5.23 -1.91
C ILE A 140 -13.53 4.72 -0.61
N PHE A 141 -14.07 5.63 0.19
CA PHE A 141 -14.80 5.29 1.40
C PHE A 141 -16.12 6.07 1.44
N ARG A 142 -17.23 5.35 1.59
CA ARG A 142 -18.58 5.92 1.58
C ARG A 142 -19.45 5.30 2.65
N SER A 143 -20.36 6.09 3.23
CA SER A 143 -21.48 5.52 3.97
C SER A 143 -22.63 5.22 3.01
N VAL A 144 -23.33 4.14 3.31
CA VAL A 144 -24.54 3.72 2.59
C VAL A 144 -25.70 3.81 3.54
N SER A 145 -26.77 4.47 3.13
CA SER A 145 -28.02 4.56 3.88
C SER A 145 -29.21 4.86 2.97
N ASN A 146 -30.38 4.30 3.31
CA ASN A 146 -31.63 4.60 2.60
C ASN A 146 -31.56 4.38 1.08
N ARG A 147 -30.90 3.32 0.62
CA ARG A 147 -30.66 3.00 -0.81
C ARG A 147 -29.80 4.01 -1.56
N GLN A 148 -29.05 4.83 -0.84
CA GLN A 148 -28.19 5.84 -1.44
C GLN A 148 -26.76 5.69 -0.95
N LEU A 149 -25.84 5.82 -1.89
CA LEU A 149 -24.44 6.10 -1.60
C LEU A 149 -24.34 7.56 -1.19
N ASN A 150 -23.78 7.82 -0.04
CA ASN A 150 -23.46 9.19 0.32
C ASN A 150 -22.37 9.68 -0.66
N LYS A 151 -22.67 10.79 -1.36
CA LYS A 151 -21.77 11.34 -2.39
C LYS A 151 -20.56 12.06 -1.81
N GLU A 152 -20.54 12.27 -0.49
CA GLU A 152 -19.40 12.90 0.16
C GLU A 152 -18.24 11.92 0.21
N TYR A 153 -17.25 12.18 -0.64
CA TYR A 153 -15.92 11.56 -0.55
C TYR A 153 -15.29 12.03 0.77
N ILE A 154 -14.90 11.07 1.59
CA ILE A 154 -14.29 11.40 2.88
C ILE A 154 -12.80 11.48 2.69
N GLU A 155 -12.25 12.68 2.80
CA GLU A 155 -10.81 12.82 2.95
C GLU A 155 -10.35 12.18 4.27
N PRO A 156 -9.17 11.54 4.30
CA PRO A 156 -8.66 10.85 5.49
C PRO A 156 -8.58 11.69 6.78
N GLY A 157 -8.66 13.03 6.65
CA GLY A 157 -8.65 13.96 7.79
C GLY A 157 -9.99 14.07 8.51
N ASP A 158 -11.11 13.85 7.83
CA ASP A 158 -12.46 14.06 8.37
C ASP A 158 -13.15 12.77 8.83
N LEU A 159 -12.45 11.64 8.76
CA LEU A 159 -13.02 10.33 9.06
C LEU A 159 -13.63 10.25 10.46
N GLY A 160 -13.02 10.89 11.45
CA GLY A 160 -13.49 10.93 12.82
C GLY A 160 -14.83 11.64 12.99
N SER A 161 -15.06 12.74 12.30
CA SER A 161 -16.31 13.51 12.32
C SER A 161 -17.42 12.79 11.56
N TYR A 162 -17.09 12.13 10.48
CA TYR A 162 -18.03 11.39 9.64
C TYR A 162 -18.60 10.13 10.32
N LEU A 163 -17.78 9.41 11.08
CA LEU A 163 -18.20 8.23 11.82
C LEU A 163 -19.05 8.56 13.06
N VAL A 164 -19.10 9.81 13.49
CA VAL A 164 -19.89 10.27 14.68
C VAL A 164 -21.29 10.75 14.32
N GLY A 165 -21.56 10.99 13.05
CA GLY A 165 -22.80 11.62 12.58
C GLY A 165 -24.04 10.71 12.56
N LYS A 166 -24.24 9.86 13.62
CA LYS A 166 -25.50 9.14 13.82
C LYS A 166 -25.96 9.20 15.24
#